data_60427feda83d6df71e708881e0e31095
#
_entry.id   60427feda83d6df71e708881e0e31095
#
_cell.length_a   1.000
_cell.length_b   1.000
_cell.length_c   1.000
_cell.angle_alpha   90.00
_cell.angle_beta   90.00
_cell.angle_gamma   90.00
#
_symmetry.space_group_name_H-M   'P 1'
#
loop_
_entity.id
_entity.type
_entity.pdbx_description
1 polymer ?
#
loop_
_entity_poly.entity_id
_entity_poly.type
_entity_poly.pdbx_seq_one_letter_code
_entity_poly.pdbx_strand_id
1 'polypeptide(L)'
;MKKIISSISYFIILFFVSSFQTGDLLCDSKYLNEKAKNVIDPYKYDSAELTHIVYKNSETIKEVEVPLFIGEKYRFVFILDALPKNVEVKIYNKGKDSKNRKLLFTSKDSGPDKKEIQWEISKVRQVFIDYVIPPVETGSSADVLYL
;
A
#
# COMPACT_ATOMS: atom_id res chain seq x y z
N MET A 1 -18.88 18.24 -55.80
CA MET A 1 -18.29 18.73 -54.53
C MET A 1 -19.04 18.31 -53.25
N LYS A 2 -20.20 17.65 -53.31
CA LYS A 2 -20.96 17.22 -52.06
C LYS A 2 -20.60 15.84 -51.50
N LYS A 3 -19.83 15.02 -52.21
CA LYS A 3 -19.48 13.65 -51.78
C LYS A 3 -18.17 13.54 -50.97
N ILE A 4 -17.32 14.55 -50.99
CA ILE A 4 -16.01 14.51 -50.30
C ILE A 4 -16.15 14.89 -48.81
N ILE A 5 -17.11 15.73 -48.43
CA ILE A 5 -17.33 16.22 -47.09
C ILE A 5 -17.90 15.10 -46.17
N SER A 6 -18.67 14.18 -46.74
CA SER A 6 -19.26 13.07 -45.96
C SER A 6 -18.23 12.02 -45.52
N SER A 7 -17.14 11.84 -46.28
CA SER A 7 -16.10 10.84 -45.97
C SER A 7 -15.16 11.28 -44.86
N ILE A 8 -14.94 12.58 -44.69
CA ILE A 8 -14.06 13.12 -43.64
C ILE A 8 -14.73 13.08 -42.27
N SER A 9 -16.06 13.25 -42.24
CA SER A 9 -16.81 13.19 -40.97
C SER A 9 -16.81 11.79 -40.32
N TYR A 10 -16.73 10.72 -41.09
CA TYR A 10 -16.65 9.35 -40.57
C TYR A 10 -15.26 8.98 -40.02
N PHE A 11 -14.21 9.64 -40.50
CA PHE A 11 -12.85 9.36 -40.01
C PHE A 11 -12.53 10.00 -38.65
N ILE A 12 -13.22 11.08 -38.29
CA ILE A 12 -13.02 11.78 -36.99
C ILE A 12 -13.70 11.04 -35.85
N ILE A 13 -14.77 10.29 -36.11
CA ILE A 13 -15.50 9.55 -35.04
C ILE A 13 -14.73 8.30 -34.57
N LEU A 14 -13.83 7.76 -35.38
CA LEU A 14 -13.06 6.54 -35.06
C LEU A 14 -11.86 6.78 -34.13
N PHE A 15 -11.48 8.03 -33.85
CA PHE A 15 -10.32 8.36 -33.02
C PHE A 15 -10.64 8.60 -31.53
N PHE A 16 -11.92 8.57 -31.14
CA PHE A 16 -12.33 8.88 -29.76
C PHE A 16 -12.57 7.68 -28.84
N VAL A 17 -12.24 6.46 -29.26
CA VAL A 17 -12.58 5.25 -28.48
C VAL A 17 -11.36 4.54 -27.89
N SER A 18 -10.22 5.19 -27.72
CA SER A 18 -9.02 4.55 -27.15
C SER A 18 -8.49 5.24 -25.90
N SER A 19 -9.40 5.64 -25.00
CA SER A 19 -9.00 5.92 -23.61
C SER A 19 -9.66 4.89 -22.69
N PHE A 20 -9.41 3.61 -22.93
CA PHE A 20 -9.53 2.63 -21.88
C PHE A 20 -8.35 2.88 -20.92
N GLN A 21 -8.60 3.68 -19.90
CA GLN A 21 -7.77 3.63 -18.70
C GLN A 21 -7.96 2.22 -18.14
N THR A 22 -6.98 1.37 -18.35
CA THR A 22 -6.78 0.18 -17.52
C THR A 22 -6.48 0.72 -16.14
N GLY A 23 -7.53 0.93 -15.33
CA GLY A 23 -7.39 1.18 -13.91
C GLY A 23 -6.53 0.05 -13.35
N ASP A 24 -5.45 0.41 -12.70
CA ASP A 24 -4.49 -0.52 -12.13
C ASP A 24 -5.24 -1.45 -11.17
N LEU A 25 -5.51 -2.68 -11.61
CA LEU A 25 -6.11 -3.74 -10.80
C LEU A 25 -5.33 -3.96 -9.48
N LEU A 26 -4.06 -3.54 -9.45
CA LEU A 26 -3.18 -3.65 -8.29
C LEU A 26 -3.55 -2.68 -7.15
N CYS A 27 -4.24 -1.58 -7.45
CA CYS A 27 -4.73 -0.62 -6.45
C CYS A 27 -6.19 -0.88 -6.03
N ASP A 28 -6.80 -1.96 -6.48
CA ASP A 28 -8.16 -2.34 -6.05
C ASP A 28 -8.15 -2.83 -4.60
N SER A 29 -8.79 -2.07 -3.73
CA SER A 29 -8.94 -2.42 -2.32
C SER A 29 -9.57 -3.79 -2.09
N LYS A 30 -10.46 -4.22 -2.99
CA LYS A 30 -11.07 -5.55 -2.94
C LYS A 30 -10.04 -6.65 -3.19
N TYR A 31 -9.22 -6.51 -4.22
CA TYR A 31 -8.12 -7.43 -4.52
C TYR A 31 -7.14 -7.55 -3.35
N LEU A 32 -6.71 -6.42 -2.80
CA LEU A 32 -5.78 -6.39 -1.66
C LEU A 32 -6.39 -7.05 -0.42
N ASN A 33 -7.66 -6.80 -0.13
CA ASN A 33 -8.38 -7.42 0.98
C ASN A 33 -8.54 -8.95 0.81
N GLU A 34 -8.90 -9.42 -0.37
CA GLU A 34 -9.01 -10.85 -0.65
C GLU A 34 -7.67 -11.56 -0.51
N LYS A 35 -6.60 -10.96 -1.04
CA LYS A 35 -5.24 -11.49 -0.91
C LYS A 35 -4.83 -11.58 0.57
N ALA A 36 -5.04 -10.52 1.33
CA ALA A 36 -4.70 -10.51 2.73
C ALA A 36 -5.47 -11.54 3.56
N LYS A 37 -6.77 -11.74 3.30
CA LYS A 37 -7.59 -12.76 3.96
C LYS A 37 -7.08 -14.18 3.73
N ASN A 38 -6.51 -14.47 2.57
CA ASN A 38 -5.94 -15.79 2.27
C ASN A 38 -4.67 -16.11 3.08
N VAL A 39 -4.03 -15.08 3.64
CA VAL A 39 -2.73 -15.20 4.34
C VAL A 39 -2.89 -15.21 5.87
N ILE A 40 -4.03 -14.77 6.39
CA ILE A 40 -4.23 -14.63 7.85
C ILE A 40 -4.49 -15.95 8.58
N ASP A 41 -4.88 -17.02 7.88
CA ASP A 41 -5.14 -18.32 8.53
C ASP A 41 -3.94 -18.80 9.37
N PRO A 42 -4.13 -19.29 10.61
CA PRO A 42 -5.38 -19.57 11.34
C PRO A 42 -5.94 -18.41 12.19
N TYR A 43 -5.46 -17.18 12.02
CA TYR A 43 -5.92 -16.02 12.77
C TYR A 43 -7.29 -15.56 12.27
N LYS A 44 -8.06 -14.94 13.17
CA LYS A 44 -9.30 -14.28 12.79
C LYS A 44 -9.00 -12.90 12.23
N TYR A 45 -9.70 -12.54 11.16
CA TYR A 45 -9.69 -11.18 10.64
C TYR A 45 -10.31 -10.23 11.67
N ASP A 46 -9.59 -9.18 12.01
CA ASP A 46 -10.04 -8.10 12.89
C ASP A 46 -10.41 -6.87 12.08
N SER A 47 -9.41 -6.25 11.46
CA SER A 47 -9.58 -5.03 10.67
C SER A 47 -8.54 -4.93 9.56
N ALA A 48 -8.79 -4.05 8.59
CA ALA A 48 -7.83 -3.67 7.57
C ALA A 48 -7.79 -2.15 7.40
N GLU A 49 -6.62 -1.61 7.12
CA GLU A 49 -6.47 -0.21 6.75
C GLU A 49 -5.70 -0.07 5.44
N LEU A 50 -6.24 0.73 4.54
CA LEU A 50 -5.62 1.08 3.28
C LEU A 50 -4.81 2.38 3.46
N THR A 51 -3.49 2.27 3.42
CA THR A 51 -2.60 3.43 3.54
C THR A 51 -2.15 3.92 2.18
N HIS A 52 -2.59 5.12 1.81
CA HIS A 52 -2.16 5.78 0.57
C HIS A 52 -0.72 6.28 0.67
N ILE A 53 0.15 5.83 -0.23
CA ILE A 53 1.57 6.18 -0.32
C ILE A 53 1.79 7.16 -1.46
N VAL A 54 2.40 8.32 -1.14
CA VAL A 54 2.78 9.35 -2.12
C VAL A 54 4.30 9.41 -2.21
N TYR A 55 4.83 9.15 -3.39
CA TYR A 55 6.27 9.27 -3.67
C TYR A 55 6.64 10.73 -3.98
N LYS A 56 7.78 11.15 -3.46
CA LYS A 56 8.34 12.50 -3.66
C LYS A 56 9.78 12.42 -4.13
N ASN A 57 10.39 13.55 -4.48
CA ASN A 57 11.80 13.64 -4.88
C ASN A 57 12.79 13.38 -3.72
N SER A 58 12.31 13.35 -2.49
CA SER A 58 13.09 13.01 -1.29
C SER A 58 12.44 11.87 -0.53
N GLU A 59 13.23 11.13 0.25
CA GLU A 59 12.72 10.15 1.18
C GLU A 59 11.73 10.79 2.14
N THR A 60 10.60 10.11 2.36
CA THR A 60 9.57 10.55 3.32
C THR A 60 9.15 9.40 4.20
N ILE A 61 8.68 9.71 5.41
CA ILE A 61 8.14 8.74 6.35
C ILE A 61 6.68 9.08 6.62
N LYS A 62 5.80 8.09 6.40
CA LYS A 62 4.41 8.15 6.83
C LYS A 62 4.23 7.24 8.03
N GLU A 63 3.87 7.82 9.18
CA GLU A 63 3.60 7.10 10.42
C GLU A 63 2.10 6.84 10.56
N VAL A 64 1.75 5.63 11.00
CA VAL A 64 0.39 5.22 11.37
C VAL A 64 0.44 4.62 12.76
N GLU A 65 -0.44 5.10 13.66
CA GLU A 65 -0.62 4.54 15.00
C GLU A 65 -1.73 3.48 14.98
N VAL A 66 -1.44 2.30 15.52
CA VAL A 66 -2.41 1.21 15.61
C VAL A 66 -2.63 0.83 17.07
N PRO A 67 -3.83 1.10 17.63
CA PRO A 67 -4.21 0.66 18.96
C PRO A 67 -4.46 -0.85 18.99
N LEU A 68 -4.09 -1.52 20.09
CA LEU A 68 -4.22 -2.95 20.26
C LEU A 68 -4.84 -3.26 21.63
N PHE A 69 -5.56 -4.38 21.74
CA PHE A 69 -6.09 -4.86 23.01
C PHE A 69 -5.03 -5.66 23.77
N ILE A 70 -4.86 -5.31 25.06
CA ILE A 70 -3.94 -6.05 25.92
C ILE A 70 -4.45 -7.47 26.15
N GLY A 71 -3.53 -8.43 26.03
CA GLY A 71 -3.84 -9.85 26.24
C GLY A 71 -4.07 -10.61 24.95
N GLU A 72 -4.32 -9.91 23.85
CA GLU A 72 -4.47 -10.51 22.53
C GLU A 72 -3.12 -10.68 21.81
N LYS A 73 -3.09 -11.63 20.90
CA LYS A 73 -1.98 -11.85 19.97
C LYS A 73 -2.42 -11.43 18.57
N TYR A 74 -1.66 -10.52 17.98
CA TYR A 74 -1.94 -9.98 16.64
C TYR A 74 -0.93 -10.47 15.63
N ARG A 75 -1.41 -10.74 14.41
CA ARG A 75 -0.60 -10.89 13.22
C ARG A 75 -0.92 -9.73 12.28
N PHE A 76 0.08 -8.94 11.96
CA PHE A 76 0.03 -7.93 10.92
C PHE A 76 0.44 -8.55 9.60
N VAL A 77 -0.35 -8.28 8.56
CA VAL A 77 -0.06 -8.66 7.18
C VAL A 77 -0.03 -7.41 6.35
N PHE A 78 1.11 -7.13 5.72
CA PHE A 78 1.27 -5.99 4.81
C PHE A 78 1.31 -6.50 3.38
N ILE A 79 0.41 -5.97 2.53
CA ILE A 79 0.35 -6.25 1.10
C ILE A 79 0.88 -5.03 0.35
N LEU A 80 2.03 -5.17 -0.29
CA LEU A 80 2.78 -4.11 -0.97
C LEU A 80 2.76 -4.26 -2.49
N ASP A 81 1.89 -5.10 -3.04
CA ASP A 81 1.87 -5.44 -4.47
C ASP A 81 1.62 -4.24 -5.37
N ALA A 82 0.76 -3.32 -4.92
CA ALA A 82 0.42 -2.11 -5.67
C ALA A 82 1.55 -1.08 -5.74
N LEU A 83 2.62 -1.26 -4.96
CA LEU A 83 3.68 -0.26 -4.87
C LEU A 83 4.66 -0.38 -6.04
N PRO A 84 4.89 0.72 -6.80
CA PRO A 84 5.84 0.74 -7.91
C PRO A 84 7.30 0.62 -7.46
N LYS A 85 7.62 1.09 -6.25
CA LYS A 85 8.92 0.92 -5.60
C LYS A 85 8.74 0.36 -4.20
N ASN A 86 9.75 -0.34 -3.72
CA ASN A 86 9.71 -0.94 -2.40
C ASN A 86 9.70 0.14 -1.31
N VAL A 87 8.71 0.06 -0.45
CA VAL A 87 8.59 0.82 0.78
C VAL A 87 9.08 -0.06 1.92
N GLU A 88 9.95 0.46 2.76
CA GLU A 88 10.36 -0.26 3.97
C GLU A 88 9.31 -0.03 5.05
N VAL A 89 8.81 -1.12 5.64
CA VAL A 89 7.91 -1.08 6.79
C VAL A 89 8.73 -1.25 8.06
N LYS A 90 8.64 -0.30 8.97
CA LYS A 90 9.24 -0.36 10.31
C LYS A 90 8.17 -0.24 11.38
N ILE A 91 8.25 -1.04 12.43
CA ILE A 91 7.29 -0.99 13.52
C ILE A 91 8.01 -0.63 14.81
N TYR A 92 7.45 0.30 15.54
CA TYR A 92 8.01 0.84 16.77
C TYR A 92 7.02 0.77 17.94
N ASN A 93 7.58 0.80 19.16
CA ASN A 93 6.78 0.84 20.38
C ASN A 93 6.25 2.23 20.74
N LYS A 94 6.72 3.29 20.07
CA LYS A 94 6.35 4.69 20.32
C LYS A 94 6.39 5.50 19.05
N GLY A 95 5.64 6.60 19.01
CA GLY A 95 5.62 7.54 17.90
C GLY A 95 6.98 8.23 17.67
N LYS A 96 7.14 8.79 16.48
CA LYS A 96 8.40 9.38 15.98
C LYS A 96 8.99 10.49 16.87
N ASP A 97 8.14 11.25 17.54
CA ASP A 97 8.56 12.37 18.40
C ASP A 97 8.88 11.92 19.85
N SER A 98 8.78 10.64 20.14
CA SER A 98 8.97 10.09 21.48
C SER A 98 10.42 9.78 21.80
N LYS A 99 10.85 10.13 23.01
CA LYS A 99 12.14 9.68 23.56
C LYS A 99 12.12 8.16 23.78
N ASN A 100 13.27 7.49 23.57
CA ASN A 100 13.43 6.05 23.75
C ASN A 100 12.49 5.21 22.87
N ARG A 101 12.30 5.64 21.64
CA ARG A 101 11.61 4.90 20.58
C ARG A 101 12.43 3.65 20.23
N LYS A 102 11.81 2.46 20.33
CA LYS A 102 12.47 1.18 20.07
C LYS A 102 11.88 0.54 18.82
N LEU A 103 12.74 0.15 17.89
CA LEU A 103 12.36 -0.66 16.73
C LEU A 103 11.97 -2.06 17.20
N LEU A 104 10.80 -2.52 16.79
CA LEU A 104 10.27 -3.86 17.07
C LEU A 104 10.41 -4.78 15.86
N PHE A 105 10.29 -4.23 14.64
CA PHE A 105 10.35 -4.98 13.39
C PHE A 105 10.80 -4.07 12.24
N THR A 106 11.48 -4.65 11.26
CA THR A 106 11.72 -4.05 9.94
C THR A 106 11.49 -5.07 8.83
N SER A 107 10.86 -4.64 7.75
CA SER A 107 10.60 -5.48 6.57
C SER A 107 11.87 -6.00 5.90
N LYS A 108 13.01 -5.35 6.10
CA LYS A 108 14.33 -5.81 5.60
C LYS A 108 14.69 -7.20 6.14
N ASP A 109 14.28 -7.53 7.37
CA ASP A 109 14.53 -8.83 7.98
C ASP A 109 13.75 -9.96 7.30
N SER A 110 12.69 -9.62 6.56
CA SER A 110 11.88 -10.59 5.81
C SER A 110 12.47 -10.97 4.46
N GLY A 111 13.53 -10.30 4.02
CA GLY A 111 14.22 -10.50 2.75
C GLY A 111 13.92 -9.40 1.73
N PRO A 112 14.79 -9.26 0.70
CA PRO A 112 14.64 -8.23 -0.31
C PRO A 112 13.37 -8.45 -1.14
N ASP A 113 12.74 -7.36 -1.54
CA ASP A 113 11.63 -7.29 -2.50
C ASP A 113 10.37 -8.09 -2.16
N LYS A 114 10.18 -8.48 -0.91
CA LYS A 114 8.94 -9.13 -0.50
C LYS A 114 7.77 -8.15 -0.58
N LYS A 115 6.74 -8.56 -1.32
CA LYS A 115 5.48 -7.81 -1.48
C LYS A 115 4.42 -8.19 -0.44
N GLU A 116 4.65 -9.28 0.29
CA GLU A 116 3.83 -9.75 1.38
C GLU A 116 4.70 -9.95 2.61
N ILE A 117 4.38 -9.25 3.69
CA ILE A 117 5.16 -9.25 4.93
C ILE A 117 4.22 -9.59 6.07
N GLN A 118 4.65 -10.49 6.95
CA GLN A 118 3.92 -10.87 8.15
C GLN A 118 4.76 -10.63 9.39
N TRP A 119 4.11 -10.16 10.44
CA TRP A 119 4.74 -9.94 11.74
C TRP A 119 3.74 -10.16 12.88
N GLU A 120 4.19 -10.76 13.98
CA GLU A 120 3.34 -11.07 15.13
C GLU A 120 3.79 -10.35 16.38
N ILE A 121 2.82 -9.93 17.20
CA ILE A 121 3.07 -9.29 18.49
C ILE A 121 1.95 -9.62 19.48
N SER A 122 2.30 -9.57 20.76
CA SER A 122 1.36 -9.69 21.87
C SER A 122 1.79 -8.80 23.05
N LYS A 123 0.88 -8.57 23.99
CA LYS A 123 1.15 -7.86 25.25
C LYS A 123 1.54 -6.39 25.08
N VAL A 124 1.15 -5.75 24.00
CA VAL A 124 1.31 -4.31 23.79
C VAL A 124 -0.04 -3.63 23.62
N ARG A 125 -0.12 -2.33 23.91
CA ARG A 125 -1.34 -1.53 23.78
C ARG A 125 -1.44 -0.83 22.44
N GLN A 126 -0.31 -0.58 21.80
CA GLN A 126 -0.24 0.12 20.52
C GLN A 126 1.11 -0.13 19.86
N VAL A 127 1.14 0.03 18.56
CA VAL A 127 2.34 0.06 17.74
C VAL A 127 2.29 1.26 16.81
N PHE A 128 3.46 1.69 16.35
CA PHE A 128 3.61 2.77 15.37
C PHE A 128 4.31 2.20 14.14
N ILE A 129 3.63 2.28 13.01
CA ILE A 129 4.08 1.76 11.73
C ILE A 129 4.61 2.91 10.90
N ASP A 130 5.90 2.89 10.59
CA ASP A 130 6.54 3.83 9.67
C ASP A 130 6.67 3.18 8.29
N TYR A 131 6.07 3.80 7.30
CA TYR A 131 6.35 3.54 5.90
C TYR A 131 7.46 4.48 5.44
N VAL A 132 8.66 3.94 5.25
CA VAL A 132 9.81 4.68 4.72
C VAL A 132 9.74 4.62 3.20
N ILE A 133 9.39 5.74 2.60
CA ILE A 133 9.07 5.87 1.18
C ILE A 133 10.31 6.41 0.46
N PRO A 134 10.91 5.63 -0.46
CA PRO A 134 12.10 6.07 -1.17
C PRO A 134 11.79 7.20 -2.15
N PRO A 135 12.78 8.02 -2.51
CA PRO A 135 12.61 9.09 -3.48
C PRO A 135 12.34 8.55 -4.89
N VAL A 136 11.56 9.29 -5.67
CA VAL A 136 11.35 9.09 -7.09
C VAL A 136 11.39 10.43 -7.82
N GLU A 137 11.88 10.44 -9.07
CA GLU A 137 12.03 11.67 -9.85
C GLU A 137 10.68 12.29 -10.26
N THR A 138 9.66 11.46 -10.43
CA THR A 138 8.29 11.88 -10.77
C THR A 138 7.34 11.46 -9.67
N GLY A 139 6.48 12.36 -9.23
CA GLY A 139 5.46 12.09 -8.23
C GLY A 139 4.52 10.97 -8.71
N SER A 140 4.52 9.86 -8.01
CA SER A 140 3.57 8.75 -8.18
C SER A 140 2.91 8.45 -6.84
N SER A 141 1.75 7.83 -6.88
CA SER A 141 1.05 7.38 -5.68
C SER A 141 0.57 5.94 -5.84
N ALA A 142 0.51 5.23 -4.74
CA ALA A 142 -0.01 3.87 -4.68
C ALA A 142 -0.45 3.55 -3.25
N ASP A 143 -1.15 2.45 -3.07
CA ASP A 143 -1.73 2.07 -1.79
C ASP A 143 -1.05 0.84 -1.17
N VAL A 144 -0.94 0.86 0.15
CA VAL A 144 -0.53 -0.28 0.98
C VAL A 144 -1.71 -0.68 1.84
N LEU A 145 -2.05 -1.96 1.81
CA LEU A 145 -3.00 -2.54 2.74
C LEU A 145 -2.25 -3.27 3.86
N TYR A 146 -2.67 -3.07 5.11
CA TYR A 146 -2.34 -3.96 6.22
C TYR A 146 -3.61 -4.47 6.93
N LEU A 147 -3.50 -5.65 7.49
CA LEU A 147 -4.52 -6.35 8.27
C LEU A 147 -3.99 -6.70 9.65
#